data_31a047536af4458cf63e326bdf9161fc
#
_entry.id   31a047536af4458cf63e326bdf9161fc
#
_cell.length_a   1.000
_cell.length_b   1.000
_cell.length_c   1.000
_cell.angle_alpha   90.00
_cell.angle_beta   90.00
_cell.angle_gamma   90.00
#
_symmetry.space_group_name_H-M   'P 1'
#
loop_
_entity.id
_entity.type
_entity.pdbx_description
1 polymer ?
#
loop_
_entity_poly.entity_id
_entity_poly.type
_entity_poly.pdbx_seq_one_letter_code
_entity_poly.pdbx_strand_id
1 'polypeptide(L)'
;MSTHAPQASGAPQTARLVAQPATLDDAVAALVATPAAVPVAGGTDLMAGVNAGLLRPAALVSLGRLGELRGWEYQDGHALLGACLTHARMSRPDFAALIPALAAAARSAGPPQVRNAGTLGGNIITAAPSGDTLPVLAALEATLLVAGPEGQGRQIPVSSLLAGMDRLHPAELLAHVRVPLLHAPQTFLKATARSGPGRALASVALVLDPIRREVRCAVGGVAPMPLRPLDAERWVAALVDWDGEHGRALAPEALTAFGDYVGLACVPDPQPGEAPLPAAVLHVRRTVATLARRGLGRALR
;
A
#
# COMPACT_ATOMS: atom_id res chain seq x y z
N MET A 1 40.97 -30.24 -30.63
CA MET A 1 41.22 -29.32 -29.50
C MET A 1 39.86 -28.91 -28.94
N SER A 2 39.40 -29.62 -27.89
CA SER A 2 38.13 -29.35 -27.23
C SER A 2 38.36 -28.34 -26.10
N THR A 3 37.79 -27.17 -26.24
CA THR A 3 37.79 -26.17 -25.18
C THR A 3 36.61 -26.46 -24.22
N HIS A 4 36.94 -27.04 -23.08
CA HIS A 4 36.02 -27.19 -21.96
C HIS A 4 35.78 -25.81 -21.34
N ALA A 5 34.55 -25.30 -21.43
CA ALA A 5 34.12 -24.15 -20.61
C ALA A 5 33.97 -24.61 -19.16
N PRO A 6 34.43 -23.83 -18.15
CA PRO A 6 34.24 -24.20 -16.76
C PRO A 6 32.75 -24.07 -16.40
N GLN A 7 32.14 -25.18 -16.03
CA GLN A 7 30.84 -25.21 -15.37
C GLN A 7 31.00 -24.55 -13.96
N ALA A 8 30.37 -23.41 -13.77
CA ALA A 8 30.23 -22.82 -12.44
C ALA A 8 29.27 -23.70 -11.65
N SER A 9 29.79 -24.65 -10.89
CA SER A 9 29.09 -25.42 -9.87
C SER A 9 28.85 -24.54 -8.62
N GLY A 10 27.90 -23.63 -8.70
CA GLY A 10 27.41 -22.94 -7.52
C GLY A 10 26.27 -23.75 -6.92
N ALA A 11 26.56 -24.53 -5.87
CA ALA A 11 25.50 -25.06 -4.99
C ALA A 11 24.55 -23.96 -4.57
N PRO A 12 23.24 -24.21 -4.45
CA PRO A 12 22.29 -23.18 -4.02
C PRO A 12 22.72 -22.70 -2.63
N GLN A 13 23.19 -21.45 -2.55
CA GLN A 13 23.49 -20.81 -1.30
C GLN A 13 22.16 -20.58 -0.59
N THR A 14 21.88 -21.40 0.44
CA THR A 14 20.71 -21.22 1.31
C THR A 14 20.94 -19.95 2.13
N ALA A 15 19.97 -19.03 2.10
CA ALA A 15 20.01 -17.83 2.91
C ALA A 15 20.18 -18.20 4.40
N ARG A 16 21.17 -17.62 5.05
CA ARG A 16 21.44 -17.89 6.46
C ARG A 16 20.56 -17.01 7.32
N LEU A 17 19.81 -17.59 8.25
CA LEU A 17 19.17 -16.81 9.31
C LEU A 17 20.25 -16.32 10.29
N VAL A 18 20.41 -15.00 10.40
CA VAL A 18 21.45 -14.37 11.21
C VAL A 18 20.94 -14.08 12.62
N ALA A 19 19.72 -13.53 12.74
CA ALA A 19 19.15 -13.13 14.02
C ALA A 19 17.60 -13.26 14.04
N GLN A 20 17.06 -13.43 15.24
CA GLN A 20 15.64 -13.37 15.56
C GLN A 20 15.47 -12.43 16.77
N PRO A 21 15.63 -11.13 16.60
CA PRO A 21 15.56 -10.16 17.67
C PRO A 21 14.17 -10.14 18.32
N ALA A 22 14.14 -9.81 19.62
CA ALA A 22 12.91 -9.65 20.39
C ALA A 22 12.50 -8.19 20.53
N THR A 23 13.43 -7.25 20.33
CA THR A 23 13.22 -5.80 20.40
C THR A 23 13.58 -5.14 19.08
N LEU A 24 13.04 -3.95 18.85
CA LEU A 24 13.34 -3.14 17.66
C LEU A 24 14.82 -2.73 17.62
N ASP A 25 15.38 -2.36 18.77
CA ASP A 25 16.79 -1.96 18.87
C ASP A 25 17.73 -3.12 18.53
N ASP A 26 17.44 -4.34 19.01
CA ASP A 26 18.22 -5.53 18.65
C ASP A 26 18.10 -5.84 17.15
N ALA A 27 16.94 -5.57 16.54
CA ALA A 27 16.75 -5.77 15.10
C ALA A 27 17.58 -4.79 14.27
N VAL A 28 17.61 -3.52 14.66
CA VAL A 28 18.45 -2.50 14.04
C VAL A 28 19.94 -2.85 14.25
N ALA A 29 20.36 -3.23 15.47
CA ALA A 29 21.72 -3.65 15.75
C ALA A 29 22.16 -4.84 14.90
N ALA A 30 21.29 -5.83 14.68
CA ALA A 30 21.58 -6.96 13.81
C ALA A 30 21.78 -6.57 12.34
N LEU A 31 21.04 -5.57 11.85
CA LEU A 31 21.23 -5.03 10.50
C LEU A 31 22.50 -4.20 10.37
N VAL A 32 22.88 -3.44 11.40
CA VAL A 32 24.18 -2.74 11.47
C VAL A 32 25.33 -3.75 11.41
N ALA A 33 25.23 -4.82 12.20
CA ALA A 33 26.28 -5.87 12.25
C ALA A 33 26.36 -6.69 10.95
N THR A 34 25.26 -6.75 10.17
CA THR A 34 25.22 -7.52 8.93
C THR A 34 24.51 -6.71 7.83
N PRO A 35 25.19 -5.74 7.19
CA PRO A 35 24.55 -4.82 6.21
C PRO A 35 23.95 -5.52 4.99
N ALA A 36 24.39 -6.76 4.66
CA ALA A 36 23.81 -7.57 3.58
C ALA A 36 22.58 -8.38 3.99
N ALA A 37 22.16 -8.32 5.26
CA ALA A 37 20.99 -9.03 5.74
C ALA A 37 19.71 -8.34 5.29
N VAL A 38 18.72 -9.15 4.90
CA VAL A 38 17.40 -8.69 4.52
C VAL A 38 16.44 -8.90 5.69
N PRO A 39 15.75 -7.85 6.17
CA PRO A 39 14.73 -8.01 7.21
C PRO A 39 13.52 -8.76 6.65
N VAL A 40 13.01 -9.73 7.42
CA VAL A 40 11.88 -10.59 7.04
C VAL A 40 10.80 -10.52 8.11
N ALA A 41 9.64 -9.92 7.77
CA ALA A 41 8.44 -9.96 8.58
C ALA A 41 7.56 -11.18 8.18
N GLY A 42 6.62 -11.00 7.25
CA GLY A 42 5.75 -12.08 6.77
C GLY A 42 6.36 -12.98 5.70
N GLY A 43 7.39 -12.54 5.00
CA GLY A 43 8.12 -13.29 3.98
C GLY A 43 7.36 -13.62 2.71
N THR A 44 6.11 -13.21 2.53
CA THR A 44 5.24 -13.61 1.42
C THR A 44 5.83 -13.28 0.05
N ASP A 45 6.34 -12.06 -0.12
CA ASP A 45 6.96 -11.61 -1.38
C ASP A 45 8.41 -12.08 -1.50
N LEU A 46 9.18 -11.98 -0.40
CA LEU A 46 10.58 -12.40 -0.38
C LEU A 46 10.71 -13.89 -0.72
N MET A 47 9.95 -14.76 -0.06
CA MET A 47 10.02 -16.20 -0.30
C MET A 47 9.45 -16.60 -1.65
N ALA A 48 8.46 -15.88 -2.17
CA ALA A 48 8.01 -16.08 -3.55
C ALA A 48 9.13 -15.76 -4.55
N GLY A 49 9.88 -14.67 -4.34
CA GLY A 49 11.05 -14.31 -5.16
C GLY A 49 12.20 -15.32 -5.04
N VAL A 50 12.45 -15.84 -3.83
CA VAL A 50 13.46 -16.89 -3.59
C VAL A 50 13.07 -18.19 -4.28
N ASN A 51 11.82 -18.63 -4.12
CA ASN A 51 11.33 -19.86 -4.76
C ASN A 51 11.30 -19.77 -6.28
N ALA A 52 11.07 -18.59 -6.82
CA ALA A 52 11.16 -18.33 -8.27
C ALA A 52 12.62 -18.18 -8.79
N GLY A 53 13.62 -18.23 -7.90
CA GLY A 53 15.03 -18.02 -8.26
C GLY A 53 15.40 -16.58 -8.62
N LEU A 54 14.49 -15.62 -8.39
CA LEU A 54 14.68 -14.20 -8.70
C LEU A 54 15.48 -13.46 -7.60
N LEU A 55 15.41 -13.95 -6.37
CA LEU A 55 16.10 -13.37 -5.22
C LEU A 55 16.99 -14.41 -4.55
N ARG A 56 18.17 -14.00 -4.10
CA ARG A 56 19.13 -14.85 -3.38
C ARG A 56 19.75 -14.06 -2.21
N PRO A 57 18.97 -13.80 -1.12
CA PRO A 57 19.50 -13.09 0.04
C PRO A 57 20.60 -13.92 0.70
N ALA A 58 21.73 -13.31 0.98
CA ALA A 58 22.85 -14.00 1.66
C ALA A 58 22.54 -14.22 3.16
N ALA A 59 21.81 -13.30 3.77
CA ALA A 59 21.48 -13.30 5.19
C ALA A 59 20.08 -12.77 5.45
N LEU A 60 19.43 -13.23 6.53
CA LEU A 60 18.08 -12.82 6.92
C LEU A 60 18.05 -12.43 8.39
N VAL A 61 17.34 -11.35 8.73
CA VAL A 61 16.96 -10.97 10.09
C VAL A 61 15.45 -11.11 10.23
N SER A 62 15.01 -12.06 11.06
CA SER A 62 13.58 -12.33 11.24
C SER A 62 12.96 -11.34 12.22
N LEU A 63 11.95 -10.61 11.80
CA LEU A 63 11.17 -9.68 12.62
C LEU A 63 9.98 -10.39 13.31
N GLY A 64 9.88 -11.69 13.18
CA GLY A 64 8.75 -12.49 13.66
C GLY A 64 8.54 -12.45 15.17
N ARG A 65 9.54 -12.07 15.97
CA ARG A 65 9.47 -11.98 17.44
C ARG A 65 9.21 -10.58 17.98
N LEU A 66 9.18 -9.54 17.11
CA LEU A 66 8.91 -8.16 17.51
C LEU A 66 7.43 -7.98 17.86
N GLY A 67 7.06 -8.32 19.10
CA GLY A 67 5.68 -8.22 19.58
C GLY A 67 5.14 -6.79 19.53
N GLU A 68 5.98 -5.82 19.84
CA GLU A 68 5.70 -4.39 19.83
C GLU A 68 5.24 -3.86 18.45
N LEU A 69 5.67 -4.47 17.35
CA LEU A 69 5.29 -4.09 15.99
C LEU A 69 4.04 -4.82 15.45
N ARG A 70 3.32 -5.59 16.27
CA ARG A 70 2.18 -6.42 15.82
C ARG A 70 0.80 -5.86 16.15
N GLY A 71 0.76 -4.79 16.93
CA GLY A 71 -0.45 -4.11 17.38
C GLY A 71 -0.60 -2.74 16.78
N TRP A 72 -1.44 -1.95 17.42
CA TRP A 72 -1.56 -0.51 17.17
C TRP A 72 -1.86 0.22 18.49
N GLU A 73 -1.54 1.49 18.50
CA GLU A 73 -1.79 2.42 19.60
C GLU A 73 -2.49 3.66 19.09
N TYR A 74 -3.06 4.42 20.01
CA TYR A 74 -3.69 5.72 19.72
C TYR A 74 -2.79 6.82 20.24
N GLN A 75 -2.44 7.77 19.38
CA GLN A 75 -1.62 8.91 19.77
C GLN A 75 -2.06 10.15 18.99
N ASP A 76 -2.45 11.21 19.72
CA ASP A 76 -2.69 12.55 19.17
C ASP A 76 -3.59 12.56 17.92
N GLY A 77 -4.73 11.87 17.96
CA GLY A 77 -5.65 11.79 16.83
C GLY A 77 -5.20 10.90 15.69
N HIS A 78 -4.17 10.08 15.90
CA HIS A 78 -3.63 9.12 14.94
C HIS A 78 -3.67 7.70 15.50
N ALA A 79 -3.75 6.73 14.61
CA ALA A 79 -3.39 5.34 14.90
C ALA A 79 -1.92 5.13 14.53
N LEU A 80 -1.15 4.62 15.49
CA LEU A 80 0.22 4.18 15.29
C LEU A 80 0.21 2.67 15.04
N LEU A 81 0.31 2.26 13.79
CA LEU A 81 0.21 0.87 13.36
C LEU A 81 1.59 0.24 13.28
N GLY A 82 1.84 -0.86 13.99
CA GLY A 82 3.10 -1.60 13.92
C GLY A 82 3.35 -2.21 12.53
N ALA A 83 4.57 -2.16 12.03
CA ALA A 83 4.92 -2.65 10.70
C ALA A 83 4.71 -4.16 10.52
N CYS A 84 4.75 -4.94 11.60
CA CYS A 84 4.48 -6.38 11.59
C CYS A 84 2.99 -6.72 11.76
N LEU A 85 2.09 -5.73 11.76
CA LEU A 85 0.64 -5.94 11.79
C LEU A 85 0.20 -6.67 10.52
N THR A 86 -0.43 -7.85 10.67
CA THR A 86 -0.81 -8.69 9.53
C THR A 86 -2.10 -8.23 8.85
N HIS A 87 -2.26 -8.55 7.57
CA HIS A 87 -3.52 -8.29 6.85
C HIS A 87 -4.71 -9.01 7.52
N ALA A 88 -4.51 -10.22 8.05
CA ALA A 88 -5.55 -10.94 8.78
C ALA A 88 -5.97 -10.18 10.04
N ARG A 89 -5.03 -9.58 10.78
CA ARG A 89 -5.34 -8.80 11.99
C ARG A 89 -6.07 -7.50 11.64
N MET A 90 -5.64 -6.79 10.60
CA MET A 90 -6.33 -5.60 10.09
C MET A 90 -7.73 -5.89 9.54
N SER A 91 -8.01 -7.13 9.16
CA SER A 91 -9.32 -7.51 8.62
C SER A 91 -10.39 -7.67 9.69
N ARG A 92 -10.06 -7.65 10.98
CA ARG A 92 -10.99 -7.91 12.10
C ARG A 92 -11.92 -6.71 12.36
N PRO A 93 -13.10 -6.93 12.97
CA PRO A 93 -14.09 -5.88 13.19
C PRO A 93 -13.59 -4.72 14.05
N ASP A 94 -12.77 -4.98 15.07
CA ASP A 94 -12.20 -3.96 15.94
C ASP A 94 -11.30 -2.99 15.19
N PHE A 95 -10.46 -3.50 14.27
CA PHE A 95 -9.65 -2.65 13.38
C PHE A 95 -10.51 -1.98 12.29
N ALA A 96 -11.52 -2.68 11.78
CA ALA A 96 -12.41 -2.13 10.76
C ALA A 96 -13.23 -0.93 11.28
N ALA A 97 -13.56 -0.90 12.57
CA ALA A 97 -14.18 0.26 13.21
C ALA A 97 -13.24 1.47 13.28
N LEU A 98 -11.93 1.25 13.30
CA LEU A 98 -10.91 2.28 13.37
C LEU A 98 -10.59 2.89 12.01
N ILE A 99 -10.22 2.04 11.04
CA ILE A 99 -9.81 2.47 9.69
C ILE A 99 -10.50 1.55 8.66
N PRO A 100 -11.79 1.79 8.34
CA PRO A 100 -12.60 0.88 7.54
C PRO A 100 -12.05 0.62 6.13
N ALA A 101 -11.48 1.63 5.46
CA ALA A 101 -10.89 1.44 4.14
C ALA A 101 -9.65 0.53 4.19
N LEU A 102 -8.79 0.69 5.20
CA LEU A 102 -7.59 -0.14 5.35
C LEU A 102 -7.95 -1.59 5.69
N ALA A 103 -8.98 -1.79 6.53
CA ALA A 103 -9.52 -3.11 6.80
C ALA A 103 -10.10 -3.77 5.54
N ALA A 104 -10.81 -3.02 4.70
CA ALA A 104 -11.35 -3.51 3.43
C ALA A 104 -10.23 -3.91 2.46
N ALA A 105 -9.18 -3.09 2.35
CA ALA A 105 -7.99 -3.39 1.57
C ALA A 105 -7.28 -4.66 2.08
N ALA A 106 -7.07 -4.78 3.38
CA ALA A 106 -6.44 -5.94 4.00
C ALA A 106 -7.25 -7.24 3.76
N ARG A 107 -8.59 -7.19 3.78
CA ARG A 107 -9.45 -8.34 3.45
C ARG A 107 -9.29 -8.81 2.01
N SER A 108 -8.97 -7.91 1.08
CA SER A 108 -8.80 -8.20 -0.34
C SER A 108 -7.38 -8.65 -0.73
N ALA A 109 -6.42 -8.54 0.20
CA ALA A 109 -5.01 -8.83 -0.04
C ALA A 109 -4.75 -10.34 -0.11
N GLY A 110 -4.83 -10.91 -1.29
CA GLY A 110 -4.49 -12.32 -1.54
C GLY A 110 -5.36 -13.36 -0.81
N PRO A 111 -4.97 -14.63 -0.84
CA PRO A 111 -5.65 -15.72 -0.13
C PRO A 111 -5.38 -15.67 1.38
N PRO A 112 -6.14 -16.43 2.20
CA PRO A 112 -6.01 -16.42 3.66
C PRO A 112 -4.57 -16.67 4.16
N GLN A 113 -3.82 -17.55 3.51
CA GLN A 113 -2.42 -17.87 3.86
C GLN A 113 -1.53 -16.63 3.75
N VAL A 114 -1.70 -15.86 2.66
CA VAL A 114 -0.97 -14.61 2.46
C VAL A 114 -1.39 -13.56 3.49
N ARG A 115 -2.69 -13.43 3.79
CA ARG A 115 -3.17 -12.47 4.79
C ARG A 115 -2.68 -12.78 6.20
N ASN A 116 -2.53 -14.05 6.55
CA ASN A 116 -2.06 -14.46 7.87
C ASN A 116 -0.56 -14.18 8.09
N ALA A 117 0.24 -14.19 7.03
CA ALA A 117 1.67 -13.94 7.08
C ALA A 117 2.05 -12.52 6.64
N GLY A 118 1.47 -12.02 5.55
CA GLY A 118 1.77 -10.71 4.98
C GLY A 118 1.45 -9.57 5.94
N THR A 119 2.37 -8.62 6.03
CA THR A 119 2.33 -7.52 7.00
C THR A 119 2.18 -6.15 6.31
N LEU A 120 1.69 -5.17 7.05
CA LEU A 120 1.56 -3.79 6.60
C LEU A 120 2.90 -3.24 6.11
N GLY A 121 3.95 -3.35 6.94
CA GLY A 121 5.29 -2.89 6.60
C GLY A 121 5.89 -3.63 5.40
N GLY A 122 5.72 -4.97 5.33
CA GLY A 122 6.15 -5.76 4.18
C GLY A 122 5.51 -5.29 2.88
N ASN A 123 4.20 -5.00 2.89
CA ASN A 123 3.49 -4.49 1.71
C ASN A 123 3.98 -3.10 1.28
N ILE A 124 4.26 -2.20 2.25
CA ILE A 124 4.79 -0.87 1.97
C ILE A 124 6.21 -0.94 1.36
N ILE A 125 7.10 -1.72 1.96
CA ILE A 125 8.49 -1.82 1.51
C ILE A 125 8.62 -2.54 0.15
N THR A 126 7.79 -3.57 -0.07
CA THR A 126 7.72 -4.23 -1.38
C THR A 126 7.18 -3.28 -2.46
N ALA A 127 6.30 -2.35 -2.09
CA ALA A 127 5.70 -1.35 -2.96
C ALA A 127 5.16 -1.91 -4.29
N ALA A 128 4.61 -3.14 -4.25
CA ALA A 128 4.06 -3.75 -5.46
C ALA A 128 2.90 -2.91 -6.01
N PRO A 129 2.83 -2.64 -7.33
CA PRO A 129 1.76 -1.84 -7.94
C PRO A 129 0.35 -2.34 -7.59
N SER A 130 0.20 -3.64 -7.35
CA SER A 130 -1.05 -4.29 -6.94
C SER A 130 -1.25 -4.37 -5.42
N GLY A 131 -0.44 -3.70 -4.63
CA GLY A 131 -0.55 -3.67 -3.16
C GLY A 131 -1.81 -2.94 -2.71
N ASP A 132 -2.76 -3.69 -2.14
CA ASP A 132 -4.11 -3.19 -1.85
C ASP A 132 -4.13 -2.10 -0.77
N THR A 133 -3.20 -2.13 0.20
CA THR A 133 -3.16 -1.13 1.28
C THR A 133 -2.54 0.20 0.84
N LEU A 134 -1.72 0.20 -0.23
CA LEU A 134 -0.97 1.38 -0.65
C LEU A 134 -1.85 2.57 -1.06
N PRO A 135 -2.91 2.41 -1.89
CA PRO A 135 -3.79 3.53 -2.23
C PRO A 135 -4.55 4.06 -1.00
N VAL A 136 -4.90 3.19 -0.03
CA VAL A 136 -5.55 3.65 1.20
C VAL A 136 -4.61 4.51 2.03
N LEU A 137 -3.36 4.07 2.20
CA LEU A 137 -2.34 4.84 2.94
C LEU A 137 -2.03 6.17 2.25
N ALA A 138 -2.02 6.19 0.90
CA ALA A 138 -1.83 7.42 0.13
C ALA A 138 -3.00 8.39 0.29
N ALA A 139 -4.26 7.90 0.27
CA ALA A 139 -5.45 8.73 0.49
C ALA A 139 -5.55 9.24 1.93
N LEU A 140 -5.08 8.46 2.91
CA LEU A 140 -5.01 8.87 4.31
C LEU A 140 -3.79 9.74 4.65
N GLU A 141 -2.89 9.98 3.68
CA GLU A 141 -1.65 10.75 3.88
C GLU A 141 -0.82 10.21 5.05
N ALA A 142 -0.68 8.89 5.11
CA ALA A 142 0.03 8.21 6.17
C ALA A 142 1.52 8.60 6.21
N THR A 143 2.08 8.59 7.42
CA THR A 143 3.50 8.86 7.67
C THR A 143 4.18 7.59 8.19
N LEU A 144 5.33 7.26 7.65
CA LEU A 144 6.15 6.11 8.04
C LEU A 144 7.11 6.54 9.15
N LEU A 145 7.17 5.80 10.24
CA LEU A 145 8.14 6.01 11.32
C LEU A 145 9.22 4.95 11.16
N VAL A 146 10.40 5.41 10.82
CA VAL A 146 11.58 4.58 10.53
C VAL A 146 12.51 4.65 11.73
N ALA A 147 12.91 3.47 12.22
CA ALA A 147 13.95 3.33 13.24
C ALA A 147 15.31 3.13 12.58
N GLY A 148 16.33 3.76 13.11
CA GLY A 148 17.71 3.68 12.67
C GLY A 148 18.67 3.42 13.83
N PRO A 149 19.98 3.33 13.53
CA PRO A 149 21.02 3.10 14.53
C PRO A 149 21.01 4.16 15.64
N GLU A 150 21.45 3.76 16.84
CA GLU A 150 21.63 4.65 18.00
C GLU A 150 20.36 5.40 18.43
N GLY A 151 19.18 4.79 18.21
CA GLY A 151 17.90 5.43 18.52
C GLY A 151 17.53 6.56 17.56
N GLN A 152 18.30 6.79 16.51
CA GLN A 152 17.95 7.75 15.47
C GLN A 152 16.74 7.23 14.70
N GLY A 153 15.73 8.06 14.58
CA GLY A 153 14.52 7.76 13.82
C GLY A 153 14.16 8.92 12.91
N ARG A 154 13.48 8.63 11.81
CA ARG A 154 12.95 9.66 10.91
C ARG A 154 11.55 9.35 10.45
N GLN A 155 10.88 10.39 9.99
CA GLN A 155 9.53 10.29 9.46
C GLN A 155 9.56 10.52 7.96
N ILE A 156 8.85 9.68 7.22
CA ILE A 156 8.77 9.73 5.77
C ILE A 156 7.29 9.73 5.39
N PRO A 157 6.78 10.70 4.62
CA PRO A 157 5.46 10.56 3.99
C PRO A 157 5.39 9.29 3.15
N VAL A 158 4.31 8.53 3.25
CA VAL A 158 4.15 7.31 2.43
C VAL A 158 4.29 7.61 0.93
N SER A 159 3.81 8.77 0.50
CA SER A 159 3.92 9.22 -0.89
C SER A 159 5.36 9.39 -1.35
N SER A 160 6.26 9.92 -0.49
CA SER A 160 7.67 10.09 -0.80
C SER A 160 8.39 8.75 -0.99
N LEU A 161 8.12 7.77 -0.11
CA LEU A 161 8.68 6.43 -0.25
C LEU A 161 8.19 5.76 -1.55
N LEU A 162 6.88 5.80 -1.80
CA LEU A 162 6.27 5.19 -2.99
C LEU A 162 6.74 5.85 -4.29
N ALA A 163 6.99 7.17 -4.27
CA ALA A 163 7.56 7.90 -5.40
C ALA A 163 9.06 7.62 -5.62
N GLY A 164 9.71 6.88 -4.71
CA GLY A 164 11.15 6.64 -4.76
C GLY A 164 12.01 7.85 -4.43
N MET A 165 11.40 8.94 -3.91
CA MET A 165 12.10 10.13 -3.43
C MET A 165 12.83 9.87 -2.11
N ASP A 166 12.26 8.99 -1.28
CA ASP A 166 12.86 8.48 -0.06
C ASP A 166 13.10 6.97 -0.17
N ARG A 167 14.13 6.49 0.53
CA ARG A 167 14.45 5.06 0.66
C ARG A 167 14.90 4.76 2.08
N LEU A 168 14.70 3.54 2.54
CA LEU A 168 15.30 3.07 3.78
C LEU A 168 16.77 2.74 3.53
N HIS A 169 17.64 3.14 4.46
CA HIS A 169 19.03 2.70 4.48
C HIS A 169 19.12 1.24 4.95
N PRO A 170 20.22 0.51 4.64
CA PRO A 170 20.36 -0.90 5.01
C PRO A 170 20.18 -1.22 6.50
N ALA A 171 20.53 -0.26 7.38
CA ALA A 171 20.38 -0.40 8.82
C ALA A 171 19.09 0.23 9.38
N GLU A 172 18.18 0.67 8.52
CA GLU A 172 16.89 1.23 8.93
C GLU A 172 15.78 0.20 8.82
N LEU A 173 14.81 0.29 9.73
CA LEU A 173 13.59 -0.50 9.74
C LEU A 173 12.35 0.39 9.76
N LEU A 174 11.37 0.08 8.94
CA LEU A 174 10.02 0.61 9.14
C LEU A 174 9.44 0.00 10.42
N ALA A 175 9.30 0.85 11.45
CA ALA A 175 8.77 0.44 12.74
C ALA A 175 7.25 0.60 12.78
N HIS A 176 6.73 1.78 12.46
CA HIS A 176 5.31 2.07 12.54
C HIS A 176 4.82 2.88 11.34
N VAL A 177 3.51 2.82 11.13
CA VAL A 177 2.79 3.67 10.18
C VAL A 177 1.80 4.52 10.96
N ARG A 178 2.00 5.83 10.95
CA ARG A 178 1.11 6.79 11.59
C ARG A 178 0.01 7.19 10.61
N VAL A 179 -1.23 6.91 10.96
CA VAL A 179 -2.41 7.14 10.12
C VAL A 179 -3.36 8.08 10.85
N PRO A 180 -3.79 9.21 10.26
CA PRO A 180 -4.76 10.10 10.87
C PRO A 180 -6.11 9.41 11.02
N LEU A 181 -6.76 9.59 12.19
CA LEU A 181 -8.10 9.10 12.49
C LEU A 181 -9.12 10.18 12.14
N LEU A 182 -9.73 10.07 10.99
CA LEU A 182 -10.63 11.11 10.48
C LEU A 182 -12.07 10.98 11.01
N HIS A 183 -12.45 9.81 11.60
CA HIS A 183 -13.83 9.49 12.00
C HIS A 183 -14.86 9.85 10.94
N ALA A 184 -14.52 9.64 9.69
CA ALA A 184 -15.27 10.05 8.51
C ALA A 184 -15.42 8.87 7.53
N PRO A 185 -16.38 8.93 6.61
CA PRO A 185 -16.58 7.87 5.63
C PRO A 185 -15.33 7.57 4.80
N GLN A 186 -15.01 6.29 4.71
CA GLN A 186 -13.88 5.77 3.97
C GLN A 186 -14.33 4.55 3.17
N THR A 187 -13.89 4.43 1.93
CA THR A 187 -14.19 3.27 1.10
C THR A 187 -12.94 2.75 0.40
N PHE A 188 -12.90 1.44 0.19
CA PHE A 188 -11.94 0.79 -0.69
C PHE A 188 -12.69 -0.16 -1.62
N LEU A 189 -12.45 -0.04 -2.91
CA LEU A 189 -13.03 -0.88 -3.96
C LEU A 189 -11.91 -1.42 -4.85
N LYS A 190 -12.06 -2.70 -5.26
CA LYS A 190 -11.10 -3.39 -6.12
C LYS A 190 -11.81 -4.11 -7.24
N ALA A 191 -11.28 -4.01 -8.45
CA ALA A 191 -11.60 -4.86 -9.57
C ALA A 191 -10.44 -5.82 -9.85
N THR A 192 -10.77 -7.09 -10.07
CA THR A 192 -9.78 -8.13 -10.42
C THR A 192 -10.03 -8.63 -11.83
N ALA A 193 -8.97 -9.05 -12.53
CA ALA A 193 -9.13 -9.76 -13.80
C ALA A 193 -9.85 -11.10 -13.56
N ARG A 194 -10.70 -11.52 -14.51
CA ARG A 194 -11.47 -12.78 -14.42
C ARG A 194 -10.59 -14.04 -14.43
N SER A 195 -9.39 -13.95 -14.97
CA SER A 195 -8.44 -15.06 -15.12
C SER A 195 -7.23 -14.82 -14.21
N GLY A 196 -7.18 -15.51 -13.06
CA GLY A 196 -6.02 -15.56 -12.19
C GLY A 196 -6.28 -15.19 -10.72
N PRO A 197 -5.39 -15.57 -9.82
CA PRO A 197 -5.55 -15.33 -8.39
C PRO A 197 -5.36 -13.86 -8.04
N GLY A 198 -6.46 -13.12 -8.00
CA GLY A 198 -6.61 -11.92 -7.19
C GLY A 198 -5.75 -10.68 -7.48
N ARG A 199 -4.97 -10.62 -8.56
CA ARG A 199 -4.26 -9.37 -8.91
C ARG A 199 -5.26 -8.27 -9.27
N ALA A 200 -5.10 -7.10 -8.66
CA ALA A 200 -5.91 -5.95 -8.98
C ALA A 200 -5.70 -5.54 -10.44
N LEU A 201 -6.79 -5.40 -11.18
CA LEU A 201 -6.81 -4.64 -12.42
C LEU A 201 -6.74 -3.15 -12.12
N ALA A 202 -7.51 -2.73 -11.11
CA ALA A 202 -7.49 -1.41 -10.52
C ALA A 202 -8.09 -1.48 -9.11
N SER A 203 -7.67 -0.59 -8.23
CA SER A 203 -8.31 -0.35 -6.93
C SER A 203 -8.44 1.14 -6.68
N VAL A 204 -9.46 1.54 -5.92
CA VAL A 204 -9.71 2.93 -5.56
C VAL A 204 -9.97 3.01 -4.07
N ALA A 205 -9.22 3.85 -3.39
CA ALA A 205 -9.46 4.29 -2.02
C ALA A 205 -10.06 5.69 -2.05
N LEU A 206 -11.11 5.91 -1.27
CA LEU A 206 -11.76 7.21 -1.09
C LEU A 206 -11.93 7.50 0.39
N VAL A 207 -11.61 8.71 0.77
CA VAL A 207 -11.67 9.22 2.14
C VAL A 207 -12.28 10.61 2.12
N LEU A 208 -13.27 10.83 2.97
CA LEU A 208 -13.79 12.17 3.23
C LEU A 208 -13.10 12.75 4.46
N ASP A 209 -12.69 14.01 4.38
CA ASP A 209 -12.20 14.78 5.52
C ASP A 209 -13.14 15.99 5.73
N PRO A 210 -14.14 15.87 6.61
CA PRO A 210 -15.10 16.94 6.82
C PRO A 210 -14.51 18.16 7.53
N ILE A 211 -13.42 17.98 8.27
CA ILE A 211 -12.74 19.08 8.97
C ILE A 211 -12.02 19.98 7.96
N ARG A 212 -11.31 19.35 7.02
CA ARG A 212 -10.60 20.07 5.95
C ARG A 212 -11.47 20.35 4.74
N ARG A 213 -12.67 19.76 4.68
CA ARG A 213 -13.59 19.79 3.54
C ARG A 213 -12.93 19.26 2.27
N GLU A 214 -12.27 18.09 2.41
CA GLU A 214 -11.52 17.43 1.33
C GLU A 214 -12.15 16.08 0.99
N VAL A 215 -12.12 15.77 -0.31
CA VAL A 215 -12.30 14.41 -0.83
C VAL A 215 -10.95 13.93 -1.31
N ARG A 216 -10.45 12.86 -0.73
CA ARG A 216 -9.16 12.26 -1.12
C ARG A 216 -9.41 10.96 -1.85
N CYS A 217 -8.80 10.80 -3.02
CA CYS A 217 -8.95 9.64 -3.88
C CYS A 217 -7.56 9.13 -4.30
N ALA A 218 -7.28 7.86 -4.07
CA ALA A 218 -6.07 7.25 -4.57
C ALA A 218 -6.39 5.97 -5.37
N VAL A 219 -5.72 5.82 -6.50
CA VAL A 219 -5.92 4.72 -7.46
C VAL A 219 -4.68 3.85 -7.50
N GLY A 220 -4.84 2.55 -7.21
CA GLY A 220 -3.79 1.53 -7.28
C GLY A 220 -3.96 0.59 -8.46
N GLY A 221 -2.88 -0.09 -8.86
CA GLY A 221 -2.87 -1.11 -9.91
C GLY A 221 -2.70 -0.61 -11.33
N VAL A 222 -2.77 0.71 -11.56
CA VAL A 222 -2.73 1.33 -12.90
C VAL A 222 -1.38 1.97 -13.24
N ALA A 223 -0.55 2.17 -12.24
CA ALA A 223 0.79 2.74 -12.35
C ALA A 223 1.73 2.02 -11.36
N PRO A 224 3.05 2.22 -11.45
CA PRO A 224 4.02 1.64 -10.51
C PRO A 224 3.75 2.00 -9.04
N MET A 225 3.13 3.15 -8.80
CA MET A 225 2.73 3.65 -7.49
C MET A 225 1.27 4.13 -7.52
N PRO A 226 0.58 4.23 -6.37
CA PRO A 226 -0.74 4.83 -6.32
C PRO A 226 -0.77 6.26 -6.84
N LEU A 227 -1.76 6.58 -7.67
CA LEU A 227 -1.98 7.91 -8.22
C LEU A 227 -3.06 8.64 -7.43
N ARG A 228 -2.85 9.91 -7.14
CA ARG A 228 -3.87 10.81 -6.58
C ARG A 228 -4.26 11.87 -7.63
N PRO A 229 -5.49 11.83 -8.15
CA PRO A 229 -6.00 12.79 -9.12
C PRO A 229 -6.44 14.09 -8.41
N LEU A 230 -5.47 14.89 -7.95
CA LEU A 230 -5.70 16.06 -7.09
C LEU A 230 -6.69 17.06 -7.66
N ASP A 231 -6.73 17.25 -8.99
CA ASP A 231 -7.69 18.15 -9.63
C ASP A 231 -9.12 17.63 -9.55
N ALA A 232 -9.32 16.31 -9.71
CA ALA A 232 -10.61 15.68 -9.53
C ALA A 232 -11.06 15.70 -8.05
N GLU A 233 -10.12 15.52 -7.12
CA GLU A 233 -10.38 15.64 -5.68
C GLU A 233 -10.89 17.05 -5.34
N ARG A 234 -10.17 18.10 -5.79
CA ARG A 234 -10.55 19.51 -5.55
C ARG A 234 -11.88 19.85 -6.20
N TRP A 235 -12.07 19.43 -7.44
CA TRP A 235 -13.29 19.69 -8.19
C TRP A 235 -14.51 19.10 -7.46
N VAL A 236 -14.45 17.83 -7.03
CA VAL A 236 -15.61 17.19 -6.38
C VAL A 236 -15.82 17.70 -4.95
N ALA A 237 -14.75 18.03 -4.22
CA ALA A 237 -14.86 18.59 -2.87
C ALA A 237 -15.63 19.92 -2.84
N ALA A 238 -15.52 20.73 -3.91
CA ALA A 238 -16.29 21.98 -4.07
C ALA A 238 -17.79 21.75 -4.30
N LEU A 239 -18.20 20.56 -4.70
CA LEU A 239 -19.61 20.20 -4.94
C LEU A 239 -20.28 19.54 -3.73
N VAL A 240 -19.50 19.08 -2.75
CA VAL A 240 -20.03 18.41 -1.55
C VAL A 240 -20.62 19.45 -0.60
N ASP A 241 -21.84 19.24 -0.19
CA ASP A 241 -22.45 20.00 0.92
C ASP A 241 -21.91 19.49 2.25
N TRP A 242 -20.86 20.15 2.77
CA TRP A 242 -20.16 19.73 3.98
C TRP A 242 -20.96 20.02 5.26
N ASP A 243 -21.90 20.95 5.21
CA ASP A 243 -22.69 21.43 6.36
C ASP A 243 -24.15 20.94 6.30
N GLY A 244 -24.53 20.20 5.26
CA GLY A 244 -25.89 19.77 5.00
C GLY A 244 -26.49 18.86 6.07
N GLU A 245 -27.66 19.20 6.57
CA GLU A 245 -28.42 18.39 7.54
C GLU A 245 -28.99 17.09 6.93
N HIS A 246 -29.08 17.01 5.62
CA HIS A 246 -29.74 15.92 4.89
C HIS A 246 -28.76 14.97 4.18
N GLY A 247 -27.49 15.01 4.56
CA GLY A 247 -26.44 14.18 3.96
C GLY A 247 -25.68 14.87 2.83
N ARG A 248 -24.54 14.32 2.48
CA ARG A 248 -23.58 14.87 1.50
C ARG A 248 -23.84 14.39 0.07
N ALA A 249 -25.08 14.04 -0.26
CA ALA A 249 -25.42 13.42 -1.53
C ALA A 249 -25.12 14.35 -2.72
N LEU A 250 -24.41 13.82 -3.72
CA LEU A 250 -24.23 14.49 -5.02
C LEU A 250 -25.20 13.94 -6.06
N ALA A 251 -25.54 14.77 -7.04
CA ALA A 251 -26.30 14.37 -8.19
C ALA A 251 -25.59 13.22 -8.96
N PRO A 252 -26.34 12.28 -9.55
CA PRO A 252 -25.78 11.14 -10.30
C PRO A 252 -24.80 11.56 -11.40
N GLU A 253 -25.07 12.71 -12.03
CA GLU A 253 -24.27 13.31 -13.10
C GLU A 253 -22.90 13.75 -12.55
N ALA A 254 -22.86 14.38 -11.37
CA ALA A 254 -21.62 14.79 -10.71
C ALA A 254 -20.78 13.59 -10.28
N LEU A 255 -21.41 12.52 -9.78
CA LEU A 255 -20.73 11.25 -9.47
C LEU A 255 -20.12 10.61 -10.72
N THR A 256 -20.83 10.68 -11.86
CA THR A 256 -20.34 10.13 -13.13
C THR A 256 -19.16 10.96 -13.63
N ALA A 257 -19.31 12.30 -13.65
CA ALA A 257 -18.24 13.23 -14.06
C ALA A 257 -16.98 13.07 -13.19
N PHE A 258 -17.13 12.91 -11.87
CA PHE A 258 -16.00 12.59 -10.99
C PHE A 258 -15.30 11.29 -11.40
N GLY A 259 -16.06 10.24 -11.66
CA GLY A 259 -15.50 8.97 -12.11
C GLY A 259 -14.71 9.12 -13.41
N ASP A 260 -15.25 9.81 -14.39
CA ASP A 260 -14.61 10.04 -15.68
C ASP A 260 -13.35 10.89 -15.53
N TYR A 261 -13.38 11.93 -14.68
CA TYR A 261 -12.22 12.75 -14.38
C TYR A 261 -11.08 11.92 -13.75
N VAL A 262 -11.38 11.09 -12.75
CA VAL A 262 -10.40 10.18 -12.15
C VAL A 262 -9.86 9.21 -13.18
N GLY A 263 -10.72 8.64 -14.03
CA GLY A 263 -10.31 7.73 -15.10
C GLY A 263 -9.36 8.37 -16.10
N LEU A 264 -9.64 9.60 -16.53
CA LEU A 264 -8.77 10.38 -17.43
C LEU A 264 -7.45 10.77 -16.78
N ALA A 265 -7.46 11.18 -15.51
CA ALA A 265 -6.25 11.55 -14.79
C ALA A 265 -5.29 10.37 -14.62
N CYS A 266 -5.82 9.13 -14.45
CA CYS A 266 -5.00 7.93 -14.31
C CYS A 266 -4.58 7.30 -15.65
N VAL A 267 -5.38 7.47 -16.67
CA VAL A 267 -5.14 6.94 -18.03
C VAL A 267 -5.55 8.04 -19.02
N PRO A 268 -4.66 8.99 -19.30
CA PRO A 268 -4.96 10.14 -20.16
C PRO A 268 -5.20 9.72 -21.62
N ASP A 269 -5.81 10.61 -22.39
CA ASP A 269 -5.91 10.45 -23.82
C ASP A 269 -4.52 10.58 -24.48
N PRO A 270 -4.30 9.92 -25.64
CA PRO A 270 -3.05 10.03 -26.36
C PRO A 270 -2.84 11.48 -26.86
N GLN A 271 -1.59 11.89 -26.93
CA GLN A 271 -1.24 13.22 -27.46
C GLN A 271 -1.54 13.29 -28.97
N PRO A 272 -1.76 14.48 -29.52
CA PRO A 272 -1.92 14.65 -30.96
C PRO A 272 -0.77 14.01 -31.75
N GLY A 273 -1.12 13.07 -32.64
CA GLY A 273 -0.14 12.30 -33.44
C GLY A 273 0.25 10.94 -32.84
N GLU A 274 -0.16 10.63 -31.64
CA GLU A 274 0.02 9.28 -31.06
C GLU A 274 -1.09 8.34 -31.51
N ALA A 275 -0.79 7.03 -31.45
CA ALA A 275 -1.77 5.98 -31.75
C ALA A 275 -2.91 5.97 -30.71
N PRO A 276 -4.13 5.60 -31.11
CA PRO A 276 -5.25 5.42 -30.19
C PRO A 276 -4.93 4.41 -29.07
N LEU A 277 -5.48 4.65 -27.88
CA LEU A 277 -5.30 3.74 -26.75
C LEU A 277 -5.82 2.34 -27.09
N PRO A 278 -5.07 1.27 -26.78
CA PRO A 278 -5.54 -0.11 -26.91
C PRO A 278 -6.83 -0.34 -26.12
N ALA A 279 -7.70 -1.22 -26.61
CA ALA A 279 -8.98 -1.55 -25.94
C ALA A 279 -8.80 -2.01 -24.49
N ALA A 280 -7.71 -2.72 -24.17
CA ALA A 280 -7.38 -3.15 -22.80
C ALA A 280 -7.11 -1.95 -21.88
N VAL A 281 -6.41 -0.93 -22.38
CA VAL A 281 -6.11 0.29 -21.61
C VAL A 281 -7.37 1.12 -21.38
N LEU A 282 -8.22 1.24 -22.41
CA LEU A 282 -9.54 1.88 -22.27
C LEU A 282 -10.45 1.13 -21.29
N HIS A 283 -10.34 -0.19 -21.23
CA HIS A 283 -11.06 -1.00 -20.23
C HIS A 283 -10.59 -0.67 -18.80
N VAL A 284 -9.28 -0.52 -18.58
CA VAL A 284 -8.73 -0.08 -17.28
C VAL A 284 -9.29 1.29 -16.90
N ARG A 285 -9.26 2.28 -17.81
CA ARG A 285 -9.81 3.62 -17.58
C ARG A 285 -11.27 3.59 -17.15
N ARG A 286 -12.12 2.86 -17.87
CA ARG A 286 -13.55 2.69 -17.52
C ARG A 286 -13.75 1.98 -16.19
N THR A 287 -12.88 1.04 -15.85
CA THR A 287 -12.90 0.34 -14.57
C THR A 287 -12.59 1.31 -13.43
N VAL A 288 -11.54 2.11 -13.56
CA VAL A 288 -11.19 3.17 -12.59
C VAL A 288 -12.34 4.15 -12.41
N ALA A 289 -12.90 4.67 -13.49
CA ALA A 289 -14.05 5.59 -13.47
C ALA A 289 -15.24 4.98 -12.70
N THR A 290 -15.55 3.72 -12.97
CA THR A 290 -16.64 3.00 -12.29
C THR A 290 -16.37 2.83 -10.79
N LEU A 291 -15.15 2.48 -10.41
CA LEU A 291 -14.76 2.30 -9.00
C LEU A 291 -14.80 3.64 -8.26
N ALA A 292 -14.27 4.71 -8.86
CA ALA A 292 -14.26 6.05 -8.26
C ALA A 292 -15.70 6.57 -8.03
N ARG A 293 -16.56 6.49 -9.05
CA ARG A 293 -17.98 6.84 -8.94
C ARG A 293 -18.69 6.07 -7.83
N ARG A 294 -18.53 4.74 -7.80
CA ARG A 294 -19.17 3.88 -6.79
C ARG A 294 -18.61 4.13 -5.39
N GLY A 295 -17.30 4.34 -5.29
CA GLY A 295 -16.63 4.63 -4.04
C GLY A 295 -17.13 5.93 -3.41
N LEU A 296 -17.18 7.00 -4.20
CA LEU A 296 -17.67 8.29 -3.75
C LEU A 296 -19.16 8.21 -3.36
N GLY A 297 -20.02 7.61 -4.20
CA GLY A 297 -21.43 7.45 -3.87
C GLY A 297 -21.70 6.59 -2.63
N ARG A 298 -20.76 5.72 -2.21
CA ARG A 298 -20.82 5.00 -0.93
C ARG A 298 -20.35 5.85 0.25
N ALA A 299 -19.31 6.65 0.04
CA ALA A 299 -18.74 7.51 1.09
C ALA A 299 -19.66 8.68 1.46
N LEU A 300 -20.53 9.10 0.55
CA LEU A 300 -21.46 10.21 0.75
C LEU A 300 -22.82 9.80 1.37
N ARG A 301 -23.09 8.51 1.50
CA ARG A 301 -24.29 7.96 2.17
C ARG A 301 -24.08 7.82 3.67
#